data_c76ebee085352f1f2e537767a42a8d0c
#
_entry.id   c76ebee085352f1f2e537767a42a8d0c
#
_cell.length_a   1.000
_cell.length_b   1.000
_cell.length_c   1.000
_cell.angle_alpha   90.00
_cell.angle_beta   90.00
_cell.angle_gamma   90.00
#
_symmetry.space_group_name_H-M   'P 1'
#
loop_
_entity.id
_entity.type
_entity.pdbx_description
1 polymer ?
#
loop_
_entity_poly.entity_id
_entity_poly.type
_entity_poly.pdbx_seq_one_letter_code
_entity_poly.pdbx_strand_id
1 'polypeptide(L)'
;MTKAEILKQEILKQYKSVRQFAIDMEIPYSTLVTALDRGIEGMAYGTVIRMCDKLSLNPVDFSSLEKGEVLGEKILENRVMQYYIRLNKKGRKRILEMMEDYVQLEKYREQ
;
A
#
# COMPACT_ATOMS: atom_id res chain seq x y z
N MET A 1 -1.60 16.75 -7.27
CA MET A 1 -1.66 16.50 -5.82
C MET A 1 -0.60 15.52 -5.39
N THR A 2 0.08 15.80 -4.28
CA THR A 2 1.02 14.86 -3.70
C THR A 2 0.26 13.76 -2.94
N LYS A 3 0.92 12.63 -2.69
CA LYS A 3 0.34 11.56 -1.88
C LYS A 3 -0.01 12.02 -0.47
N ALA A 4 0.83 12.90 0.11
CA ALA A 4 0.56 13.47 1.43
C ALA A 4 -0.72 14.31 1.44
N GLU A 5 -0.96 15.09 0.39
CA GLU A 5 -2.18 15.89 0.26
C GLU A 5 -3.42 15.01 0.10
N ILE A 6 -3.33 13.97 -0.71
CA ILE A 6 -4.43 13.01 -0.90
C ILE A 6 -4.75 12.33 0.43
N LEU A 7 -3.73 11.90 1.16
CA LEU A 7 -3.88 11.25 2.45
C LEU A 7 -4.57 12.19 3.46
N LYS A 8 -4.11 13.44 3.53
CA LYS A 8 -4.70 14.42 4.43
C LYS A 8 -6.18 14.67 4.13
N GLN A 9 -6.52 14.83 2.85
CA GLN A 9 -7.91 15.01 2.44
C GLN A 9 -8.78 13.84 2.84
N GLU A 10 -8.29 12.62 2.63
CA GLU A 10 -9.05 11.42 2.94
C GLU A 10 -9.24 11.27 4.46
N ILE A 11 -8.23 11.59 5.26
CA ILE A 11 -8.35 11.59 6.71
C ILE A 11 -9.47 12.55 7.14
N LEU A 12 -9.50 13.76 6.60
CA LEU A 12 -10.48 14.77 6.98
C LEU A 12 -11.89 14.45 6.47
N LYS A 13 -12.03 13.61 5.46
CA LYS A 13 -13.35 13.12 5.03
C LYS A 13 -13.92 12.09 6.00
N GLN A 14 -13.07 11.26 6.59
CA GLN A 14 -13.51 10.12 7.40
C GLN A 14 -13.39 10.35 8.90
N TYR A 15 -12.58 11.29 9.34
CA TYR A 15 -12.32 11.61 10.75
C TYR A 15 -12.55 13.08 11.02
N LYS A 16 -12.83 13.41 12.28
CA LYS A 16 -13.05 14.79 12.70
C LYS A 16 -11.78 15.63 12.61
N SER A 17 -10.62 15.00 12.79
CA SER A 17 -9.34 15.68 12.78
C SER A 17 -8.20 14.70 12.52
N VAL A 18 -7.05 15.25 12.13
CA VAL A 18 -5.83 14.46 11.98
C VAL A 18 -5.42 13.82 13.31
N ARG A 19 -5.62 14.55 14.42
CA ARG A 19 -5.32 14.06 15.78
C ARG A 19 -6.14 12.80 16.09
N GLN A 20 -7.42 12.80 15.77
CA GLN A 20 -8.29 11.65 16.01
C GLN A 20 -7.84 10.43 15.21
N PHE A 21 -7.45 10.64 13.96
CA PHE A 21 -6.91 9.56 13.13
C PHE A 21 -5.60 9.02 13.71
N ALA A 22 -4.71 9.90 14.19
CA ALA A 22 -3.45 9.49 14.81
C ALA A 22 -3.70 8.60 16.03
N ILE A 23 -4.66 8.98 16.88
CA ILE A 23 -5.03 8.19 18.06
C ILE A 23 -5.55 6.81 17.65
N ASP A 24 -6.46 6.77 16.68
CA ASP A 24 -7.05 5.51 16.19
C ASP A 24 -5.99 4.57 15.62
N MET A 25 -5.01 5.12 14.93
CA MET A 25 -3.93 4.35 14.31
C MET A 25 -2.74 4.07 15.24
N GLU A 26 -2.77 4.63 16.44
CA GLU A 26 -1.66 4.55 17.40
C GLU A 26 -0.35 5.11 16.84
N ILE A 27 -0.45 6.20 16.08
CA ILE A 27 0.70 6.92 15.51
C ILE A 27 0.89 8.21 16.32
N PRO A 28 2.13 8.55 16.72
CA PRO A 28 2.36 9.85 17.39
C PRO A 28 1.88 10.99 16.50
N TYR A 29 1.12 11.92 17.08
CA TYR A 29 0.54 13.03 16.32
C TYR A 29 1.61 13.87 15.59
N SER A 30 2.72 14.16 16.25
CA SER A 30 3.82 14.92 15.64
C SER A 30 4.42 14.21 14.43
N THR A 31 4.53 12.87 14.49
CA THR A 31 5.02 12.06 13.38
C THR A 31 4.09 12.17 12.19
N LEU A 32 2.79 12.04 12.43
CA LEU A 32 1.79 12.10 11.35
C LEU A 32 1.75 13.52 10.73
N VAL A 33 1.73 14.56 11.54
CA VAL A 33 1.72 15.94 11.04
C VAL A 33 2.94 16.23 10.20
N THR A 34 4.12 15.80 10.65
CA THR A 34 5.36 15.99 9.90
C THR A 34 5.29 15.30 8.53
N ALA A 35 4.77 14.07 8.51
CA ALA A 35 4.63 13.32 7.26
C ALA A 35 3.64 13.99 6.30
N LEU A 36 2.54 14.53 6.81
CA LEU A 36 1.55 15.20 5.98
C LEU A 36 2.06 16.54 5.43
N ASP A 37 2.96 17.21 6.16
CA ASP A 37 3.53 18.49 5.73
C ASP A 37 4.72 18.33 4.80
N ARG A 38 5.59 17.35 5.06
CA ARG A 38 6.87 17.19 4.36
C ARG A 38 6.88 16.04 3.34
N GLY A 39 5.90 15.15 3.39
CA GLY A 39 5.84 13.98 2.54
C GLY A 39 5.91 12.70 3.34
N ILE A 40 5.34 11.64 2.79
CA ILE A 40 5.22 10.35 3.47
C ILE A 40 6.41 9.42 3.20
N GLU A 41 7.36 9.84 2.37
CA GLU A 41 8.49 9.01 1.95
C GLU A 41 9.38 8.58 3.11
N GLY A 42 9.39 9.35 4.19
CA GLY A 42 10.14 9.02 5.41
C GLY A 42 9.42 8.06 6.35
N MET A 43 8.17 7.71 6.08
CA MET A 43 7.41 6.80 6.92
C MET A 43 7.73 5.34 6.61
N ALA A 44 7.62 4.49 7.62
CA ALA A 44 7.75 3.05 7.43
C ALA A 44 6.66 2.55 6.46
N TYR A 45 7.03 1.71 5.53
CA TYR A 45 6.11 1.17 4.52
C TYR A 45 4.89 0.49 5.16
N GLY A 46 5.11 -0.30 6.19
CA GLY A 46 4.00 -0.97 6.90
C GLY A 46 3.01 0.00 7.52
N THR A 47 3.49 1.15 8.01
CA THR A 47 2.61 2.19 8.56
C THR A 47 1.74 2.80 7.47
N VAL A 48 2.33 3.09 6.30
CA VAL A 48 1.59 3.62 5.15
C VAL A 48 0.50 2.65 4.71
N ILE A 49 0.83 1.35 4.62
CA ILE A 49 -0.14 0.32 4.27
C ILE A 49 -1.29 0.27 5.26
N ARG A 50 -1.00 0.33 6.56
CA ARG A 50 -2.04 0.32 7.61
C ARG A 50 -2.97 1.53 7.48
N MET A 51 -2.43 2.70 7.20
CA MET A 51 -3.24 3.90 6.98
C MET A 51 -4.14 3.74 5.76
N CYS A 52 -3.60 3.24 4.66
CA CYS A 52 -4.38 3.00 3.45
C CYS A 52 -5.49 1.97 3.68
N ASP A 53 -5.21 0.91 4.44
CA ASP A 53 -6.21 -0.07 4.80
C ASP A 53 -7.37 0.58 5.57
N LYS A 54 -7.05 1.41 6.56
CA LYS A 54 -8.07 2.08 7.38
C LYS A 54 -8.92 3.05 6.56
N LEU A 55 -8.32 3.71 5.59
CA LEU A 55 -8.99 4.71 4.76
C LEU A 55 -9.57 4.15 3.46
N SER A 56 -9.40 2.86 3.20
CA SER A 56 -9.80 2.18 1.95
C SER A 56 -9.16 2.82 0.71
N LEU A 57 -7.85 3.01 0.78
CA LEU A 57 -7.06 3.52 -0.34
C LEU A 57 -6.12 2.45 -0.86
N ASN A 58 -5.84 2.51 -2.16
CA ASN A 58 -4.81 1.68 -2.78
C ASN A 58 -3.44 2.18 -2.35
N PRO A 59 -2.59 1.35 -1.69
CA PRO A 59 -1.30 1.83 -1.19
C PRO A 59 -0.28 2.19 -2.27
N VAL A 60 -0.53 1.85 -3.54
CA VAL A 60 0.38 2.18 -4.63
C VAL A 60 0.21 3.63 -5.07
N ASP A 61 -1.02 4.05 -5.33
CA ASP A 61 -1.33 5.36 -5.91
C ASP A 61 -2.30 6.20 -5.07
N PHE A 62 -2.74 5.70 -3.94
CA PHE A 62 -3.69 6.34 -3.02
C PHE A 62 -5.06 6.61 -3.66
N SER A 63 -5.41 5.91 -4.74
CA SER A 63 -6.76 5.97 -5.27
C SER A 63 -7.72 5.24 -4.34
N SER A 64 -9.00 5.63 -4.36
CA SER A 64 -10.02 4.92 -3.61
C SER A 64 -10.19 3.51 -4.18
N LEU A 65 -10.36 2.53 -3.29
CA LEU A 65 -10.62 1.16 -3.71
C LEU A 65 -12.04 1.06 -4.26
N GLU A 66 -12.18 0.38 -5.39
CA GLU A 66 -13.46 0.15 -5.99
C GLU A 66 -14.27 -0.87 -5.17
N LYS A 67 -15.59 -0.81 -5.33
CA LYS A 67 -16.49 -1.74 -4.68
C LYS A 67 -16.15 -3.17 -5.09
N GLY A 68 -15.91 -4.02 -4.11
CA GLY A 68 -15.56 -5.42 -4.35
C GLY A 68 -14.07 -5.71 -4.38
N GLU A 69 -13.21 -4.68 -4.38
CA GLU A 69 -11.78 -4.90 -4.28
C GLU A 69 -11.39 -5.31 -2.86
N VAL A 70 -10.42 -6.21 -2.77
CA VAL A 70 -9.90 -6.69 -1.49
C VAL A 70 -8.53 -6.05 -1.27
N LEU A 71 -8.40 -5.26 -0.21
CA LEU A 71 -7.14 -4.56 0.10
C LEU A 71 -5.98 -5.54 0.28
N GLY A 72 -6.25 -6.71 0.90
CA GLY A 72 -5.22 -7.75 1.09
C GLY A 72 -4.59 -8.20 -0.22
N GLU A 73 -5.39 -8.34 -1.28
CA GLU A 73 -4.90 -8.70 -2.61
C GLU A 73 -4.04 -7.58 -3.19
N LYS A 74 -4.46 -6.33 -3.04
CA LYS A 74 -3.70 -5.17 -3.52
C LYS A 74 -2.36 -5.05 -2.79
N ILE A 75 -2.33 -5.29 -1.49
CA ILE A 75 -1.09 -5.28 -0.72
C ILE A 75 -0.14 -6.36 -1.20
N LEU A 76 -0.66 -7.57 -1.46
CA LEU A 76 0.16 -8.68 -1.93
C LEU A 76 0.73 -8.41 -3.32
N GLU A 77 -0.10 -7.92 -4.25
CA GLU A 77 0.35 -7.52 -5.59
C GLU A 77 1.45 -6.48 -5.51
N ASN A 78 1.28 -5.48 -4.67
CA ASN A 78 2.27 -4.42 -4.49
C ASN A 78 3.59 -4.96 -3.94
N ARG A 79 3.54 -5.90 -2.99
CA ARG A 79 4.74 -6.54 -2.45
C ARG A 79 5.50 -7.30 -3.53
N VAL A 80 4.79 -8.04 -4.35
CA VAL A 80 5.40 -8.76 -5.48
C VAL A 80 6.13 -7.79 -6.40
N MET A 81 5.49 -6.69 -6.77
CA MET A 81 6.09 -5.68 -7.63
C MET A 81 7.29 -5.00 -6.99
N GLN A 82 7.24 -4.72 -5.68
CA GLN A 82 8.36 -4.11 -4.96
C GLN A 82 9.62 -4.99 -5.01
N TYR A 83 9.46 -6.29 -4.88
CA TYR A 83 10.60 -7.21 -5.00
C TYR A 83 11.05 -7.36 -6.45
N TYR A 84 10.10 -7.44 -7.37
CA TYR A 84 10.39 -7.60 -8.80
C TYR A 84 11.25 -6.45 -9.35
N ILE A 85 10.92 -5.20 -9.02
CA ILE A 85 11.67 -4.05 -9.53
C ILE A 85 13.10 -3.96 -9.00
N ARG A 86 13.41 -4.65 -7.89
CA ARG A 86 14.77 -4.72 -7.35
C ARG A 86 15.63 -5.77 -8.04
N LEU A 87 15.03 -6.66 -8.82
CA LEU A 87 15.76 -7.70 -9.52
C LEU A 87 16.39 -7.16 -10.80
N ASN A 88 17.59 -7.68 -11.14
CA ASN A 88 18.19 -7.41 -12.45
C ASN A 88 17.53 -8.28 -13.51
N LYS A 89 17.97 -8.15 -14.78
CA LYS A 89 17.38 -8.92 -15.89
C LYS A 89 17.42 -10.42 -15.65
N LYS A 90 18.53 -10.92 -15.12
CA LYS A 90 18.69 -12.36 -14.83
C LYS A 90 17.71 -12.84 -13.77
N GLY A 91 17.56 -12.06 -12.70
CA GLY A 91 16.62 -12.38 -11.62
C GLY A 91 15.17 -12.32 -12.07
N ARG A 92 14.82 -11.33 -12.89
CA ARG A 92 13.46 -11.20 -13.43
C ARG A 92 13.11 -12.38 -14.33
N LYS A 93 14.05 -12.79 -15.18
CA LYS A 93 13.87 -13.96 -16.04
C LYS A 93 13.67 -15.24 -15.22
N ARG A 94 14.46 -15.41 -14.17
CA ARG A 94 14.37 -16.58 -13.29
C ARG A 94 13.03 -16.65 -12.59
N ILE A 95 12.53 -15.53 -12.07
CA ILE A 95 11.23 -15.46 -11.41
C ILE A 95 10.11 -15.80 -12.40
N LEU A 96 10.18 -15.27 -13.62
CA LEU A 96 9.18 -15.58 -14.65
C LEU A 96 9.13 -17.07 -14.96
N GLU A 97 10.29 -17.71 -15.11
CA GLU A 97 10.39 -19.17 -15.34
C GLU A 97 9.76 -19.96 -14.19
N MET A 98 10.03 -19.55 -12.94
CA MET A 98 9.44 -20.20 -11.76
C MET A 98 7.93 -20.04 -11.73
N MET A 99 7.41 -18.88 -12.07
CA MET A 99 5.97 -18.64 -12.13
C MET A 99 5.31 -19.50 -13.20
N GLU A 100 5.94 -19.62 -14.37
CA GLU A 100 5.44 -20.47 -15.44
C GLU A 100 5.34 -21.94 -14.99
N ASP A 101 6.37 -22.41 -14.26
CA ASP A 101 6.38 -23.77 -13.72
C ASP A 101 5.26 -23.97 -12.70
N TYR A 102 5.05 -23.02 -11.78
CA TYR A 102 4.00 -23.11 -10.79
C TYR A 102 2.60 -23.10 -11.41
N VAL A 103 2.40 -22.34 -12.48
CA VAL A 103 1.11 -22.27 -13.17
C VAL A 103 0.75 -23.64 -13.79
N GLN A 104 1.74 -24.48 -14.12
CA GLN A 104 1.48 -25.84 -14.63
C GLN A 104 0.88 -26.75 -13.56
N LEU A 105 1.04 -26.45 -12.28
CA LEU A 105 0.52 -27.25 -11.18
C LEU A 105 -0.91 -26.85 -10.85
N GLU A 106 -1.85 -27.80 -10.90
CA GLU A 106 -3.27 -27.50 -10.65
C GLU A 106 -3.53 -26.82 -9.31
N LYS A 107 -2.80 -27.22 -8.27
CA LYS A 107 -2.99 -26.64 -6.92
C LYS A 107 -2.63 -25.18 -6.81
N TYR A 108 -1.91 -24.62 -7.78
CA TYR A 108 -1.51 -23.21 -7.78
C TYR A 108 -2.18 -22.39 -8.88
N ARG A 109 -3.02 -23.02 -9.70
CA ARG A 109 -3.75 -22.32 -10.75
C ARG A 109 -5.07 -21.79 -10.23
N GLU A 110 -5.44 -20.63 -10.73
CA GLU A 110 -6.79 -20.12 -10.56
C GLU A 110 -7.74 -20.96 -11.41
N GLN A 111 -8.89 -21.31 -10.86
CA GLN A 111 -9.90 -22.12 -11.55
C GLN A 111 -11.07 -21.29 -12.04
#